data_be2fc2ab929404d796abcaaa5a50eeff
#
_entry.id   be2fc2ab929404d796abcaaa5a50eeff
#
_cell.length_a   1.000
_cell.length_b   1.000
_cell.length_c   1.000
_cell.angle_alpha   90.00
_cell.angle_beta   90.00
_cell.angle_gamma   90.00
#
_symmetry.space_group_name_H-M   'P 1'
#
loop_
_entity.id
_entity.type
_entity.pdbx_description
1 polymer ?
#
loop_
_entity_poly.entity_id
_entity_poly.type
_entity_poly.pdbx_seq_one_letter_code
_entity_poly.pdbx_strand_id
1 'polypeptide(L)'
;MKPLLILTSALLITSAFTAEPEIPNDEFFKVETLATDLADAMEIAVAPNGQVFIAERTGALKCYYPDSNETKVIRKFDVSVRHKKGNKTVSRETGLLGVTLDPNFDSNGWIYLYYSPKSPSEHRLVRMTLKNNKLTNEKVLLNVPQSREDEVCHEGGSLAFDNEGNLFLSTGDNSDPFSAKGYAPLDERKGHEHINSQRSAGNTNDLRGKILRITPTEDGSYTIPEGNLFGLNQPDTRPEIFVMGCRNPWRIGVDQHTGTVYWGDVGPDAREANKRGPAGLCEINQAREAGNYGWPYFLGDNQPYRQFNFETGKAGSKFIANRPHNRSRLNTGLEYLPPAQHPLWSVRRSCYCAATVYYYDDYPTSESKLPKELDRCLITYDWNNGQMQLTKLDSNEKMEWKADWLHTKKLIHPGDVEIGADGSMYVLEYSSKWYGGTDGKLKRVTFTNERQTTEGIKEDPRLAGLDAKHPGYKLLSEAICLSCHQTQVTSIGPSYVDVAAKYRGDNNATEYLVEKISKGGGGVWGEIPMPPHPQYNEEQISQMVDAIMSLAPEEHKK
;
A
#
# COMPACT_ATOMS: atom_id res chain seq x y z
N MET A 1 31.72 24.49 64.44
CA MET A 1 30.59 23.89 63.65
C MET A 1 30.13 24.91 62.64
N LYS A 2 30.43 24.69 61.38
CA LYS A 2 29.97 25.52 60.24
C LYS A 2 28.78 24.81 59.60
N PRO A 3 27.68 25.46 59.22
CA PRO A 3 26.58 24.82 58.56
C PRO A 3 26.90 24.62 57.06
N LEU A 4 26.62 23.41 56.56
CA LEU A 4 26.73 23.01 55.18
C LEU A 4 25.47 23.45 54.45
N LEU A 5 25.60 24.37 53.47
CA LEU A 5 24.52 24.80 52.62
C LEU A 5 24.37 23.73 51.49
N ILE A 6 23.25 23.04 51.48
CA ILE A 6 22.87 22.15 50.38
C ILE A 6 22.11 22.99 49.33
N LEU A 7 22.76 23.25 48.19
CA LEU A 7 22.08 23.82 47.02
C LEU A 7 21.33 22.69 46.28
N THR A 8 20.02 22.70 46.36
CA THR A 8 19.15 21.88 45.49
C THR A 8 18.95 22.61 44.16
N SER A 9 19.63 22.15 43.14
CA SER A 9 19.36 22.57 41.75
C SER A 9 18.06 21.89 41.28
N ALA A 10 17.00 22.67 41.15
CA ALA A 10 15.78 22.26 40.50
C ALA A 10 16.05 22.20 38.97
N LEU A 11 16.05 20.99 38.41
CA LEU A 11 16.05 20.78 36.94
C LEU A 11 14.66 21.16 36.44
N LEU A 12 14.54 22.33 35.83
CA LEU A 12 13.36 22.71 35.03
C LEU A 12 13.38 21.85 33.76
N ILE A 13 12.59 20.78 33.73
CA ILE A 13 12.23 20.09 32.53
C ILE A 13 11.22 20.98 31.79
N THR A 14 11.71 21.82 30.88
CA THR A 14 10.86 22.47 29.88
C THR A 14 10.39 21.38 28.93
N SER A 15 9.16 20.92 29.10
CA SER A 15 8.47 20.20 28.02
C SER A 15 8.36 21.17 26.83
N ALA A 16 9.15 20.94 25.79
CA ALA A 16 8.93 21.59 24.52
C ALA A 16 7.54 21.16 24.03
N PHE A 17 6.57 22.04 24.15
CA PHE A 17 5.34 21.94 23.39
C PHE A 17 5.77 22.04 21.92
N THR A 18 5.79 20.94 21.20
CA THR A 18 5.86 20.99 19.74
C THR A 18 4.58 21.68 19.29
N ALA A 19 4.72 22.85 18.66
CA ALA A 19 3.59 23.53 18.04
C ALA A 19 2.88 22.54 17.10
N GLU A 20 1.55 22.58 17.06
CA GLU A 20 0.81 21.80 16.06
C GLU A 20 1.32 22.17 14.66
N PRO A 21 1.42 21.19 13.73
CA PRO A 21 1.92 21.47 12.40
C PRO A 21 0.99 22.47 11.68
N GLU A 22 1.57 23.53 11.13
CA GLU A 22 0.85 24.51 10.31
C GLU A 22 0.60 23.93 8.91
N ILE A 23 -0.32 22.96 8.79
CA ILE A 23 -0.74 22.42 7.51
C ILE A 23 -1.89 23.29 6.99
N PRO A 24 -1.83 23.77 5.73
CA PRO A 24 -2.95 24.52 5.16
C PRO A 24 -4.24 23.70 5.16
N ASN A 25 -5.35 24.39 5.44
CA ASN A 25 -6.66 23.76 5.47
C ASN A 25 -7.01 23.15 4.11
N ASP A 26 -7.65 21.99 4.11
CA ASP A 26 -8.07 21.24 2.90
C ASP A 26 -8.85 22.09 1.88
N GLU A 27 -9.54 23.13 2.31
CA GLU A 27 -10.30 24.03 1.44
C GLU A 27 -9.42 24.85 0.48
N PHE A 28 -8.12 24.94 0.73
CA PHE A 28 -7.16 25.58 -0.20
C PHE A 28 -6.60 24.59 -1.23
N PHE A 29 -7.01 23.34 -1.19
CA PHE A 29 -6.61 22.35 -2.19
C PHE A 29 -7.76 22.07 -3.16
N LYS A 30 -7.50 22.25 -4.46
CA LYS A 30 -8.39 21.86 -5.54
C LYS A 30 -8.06 20.43 -5.95
N VAL A 31 -9.09 19.57 -6.02
CA VAL A 31 -8.98 18.20 -6.54
C VAL A 31 -9.74 18.13 -7.85
N GLU A 32 -9.05 17.85 -8.94
CA GLU A 32 -9.59 17.77 -10.28
C GLU A 32 -9.51 16.33 -10.80
N THR A 33 -10.55 15.84 -11.43
CA THR A 33 -10.54 14.53 -12.10
C THR A 33 -10.09 14.71 -13.55
N LEU A 34 -8.96 14.10 -13.90
CA LEU A 34 -8.36 14.17 -15.23
C LEU A 34 -8.81 13.01 -16.14
N ALA A 35 -8.96 11.82 -15.57
CA ALA A 35 -9.44 10.65 -16.32
C ALA A 35 -10.36 9.80 -15.46
N THR A 36 -11.31 9.12 -16.09
CA THR A 36 -12.26 8.16 -15.50
C THR A 36 -12.17 6.81 -16.20
N ASP A 37 -12.97 5.85 -15.75
CA ASP A 37 -13.13 4.54 -16.40
C ASP A 37 -11.81 3.76 -16.49
N LEU A 38 -10.97 3.88 -15.45
CA LEU A 38 -9.75 3.11 -15.32
C LEU A 38 -10.06 1.75 -14.66
N ALA A 39 -9.53 0.67 -15.27
CA ALA A 39 -9.84 -0.69 -14.86
C ALA A 39 -8.75 -1.27 -13.95
N ASP A 40 -9.02 -1.40 -12.64
CA ASP A 40 -8.05 -1.90 -11.65
C ASP A 40 -6.68 -1.20 -11.82
N ALA A 41 -6.66 0.14 -11.79
CA ALA A 41 -5.47 0.94 -12.05
C ALA A 41 -4.45 0.80 -10.90
N MET A 42 -3.21 0.44 -11.25
CA MET A 42 -2.18 0.03 -10.27
C MET A 42 -1.18 1.12 -9.95
N GLU A 43 -0.49 1.65 -10.94
CA GLU A 43 0.61 2.61 -10.79
C GLU A 43 0.60 3.64 -11.91
N ILE A 44 1.10 4.84 -11.63
CA ILE A 44 1.27 5.91 -12.61
C ILE A 44 2.74 6.30 -12.74
N ALA A 45 3.07 6.92 -13.88
CA ALA A 45 4.34 7.61 -14.08
C ALA A 45 4.05 8.93 -14.80
N VAL A 46 4.42 10.05 -14.16
CA VAL A 46 4.17 11.40 -14.67
C VAL A 46 5.39 11.88 -15.46
N ALA A 47 5.20 12.13 -16.76
CA ALA A 47 6.25 12.68 -17.62
C ALA A 47 6.41 14.19 -17.41
N PRO A 48 7.60 14.76 -17.71
CA PRO A 48 7.86 16.21 -17.56
C PRO A 48 6.88 17.11 -18.33
N ASN A 49 6.33 16.63 -19.45
CA ASN A 49 5.33 17.33 -20.26
C ASN A 49 3.88 17.18 -19.74
N GLY A 50 3.68 16.58 -18.57
CA GLY A 50 2.38 16.39 -17.95
C GLY A 50 1.58 15.18 -18.49
N GLN A 51 2.11 14.39 -19.42
CA GLN A 51 1.53 13.11 -19.78
C GLN A 51 1.62 12.16 -18.58
N VAL A 52 0.57 11.34 -18.37
CA VAL A 52 0.55 10.37 -17.27
C VAL A 52 0.35 8.99 -17.84
N PHE A 53 1.33 8.12 -17.66
CA PHE A 53 1.24 6.71 -18.00
C PHE A 53 0.56 5.96 -16.85
N ILE A 54 -0.36 5.05 -17.18
CA ILE A 54 -1.23 4.37 -16.21
C ILE A 54 -1.16 2.87 -16.49
N ALA A 55 -0.67 2.11 -15.55
CA ALA A 55 -0.69 0.65 -15.59
C ALA A 55 -2.03 0.15 -15.03
N GLU A 56 -2.81 -0.56 -15.85
CA GLU A 56 -4.00 -1.28 -15.41
C GLU A 56 -3.67 -2.76 -15.18
N ARG A 57 -4.06 -3.31 -14.03
CA ARG A 57 -3.78 -4.71 -13.65
C ARG A 57 -4.15 -5.71 -14.74
N THR A 58 -5.22 -5.46 -15.48
CA THR A 58 -5.70 -6.31 -16.59
C THR A 58 -4.81 -6.28 -17.84
N GLY A 59 -3.68 -5.56 -17.79
CA GLY A 59 -2.62 -5.55 -18.79
C GLY A 59 -2.65 -4.34 -19.75
N ALA A 60 -3.55 -3.39 -19.61
CA ALA A 60 -3.51 -2.20 -20.43
C ALA A 60 -2.51 -1.17 -19.84
N LEU A 61 -1.58 -0.70 -20.65
CA LEU A 61 -0.86 0.54 -20.42
C LEU A 61 -1.60 1.64 -21.17
N LYS A 62 -2.08 2.65 -20.41
CA LYS A 62 -2.74 3.84 -20.95
C LYS A 62 -1.83 5.06 -20.80
N CYS A 63 -2.13 6.11 -21.54
CA CYS A 63 -1.53 7.44 -21.37
C CYS A 63 -2.63 8.50 -21.40
N TYR A 64 -2.65 9.35 -20.38
CA TYR A 64 -3.43 10.58 -20.37
C TYR A 64 -2.62 11.70 -21.03
N TYR A 65 -3.24 12.46 -21.91
CA TYR A 65 -2.66 13.57 -22.67
C TYR A 65 -3.29 14.89 -22.19
N PRO A 66 -2.55 15.76 -21.49
CA PRO A 66 -3.10 17.00 -20.93
C PRO A 66 -3.62 17.97 -22.00
N ASP A 67 -2.97 18.08 -23.14
CA ASP A 67 -3.36 19.01 -24.22
C ASP A 67 -4.73 18.71 -24.83
N SER A 68 -5.11 17.44 -24.92
CA SER A 68 -6.39 17.00 -25.48
C SER A 68 -7.39 16.55 -24.45
N ASN A 69 -6.97 16.44 -23.18
CA ASN A 69 -7.75 15.86 -22.08
C ASN A 69 -8.31 14.46 -22.42
N GLU A 70 -7.51 13.64 -23.12
CA GLU A 70 -7.89 12.31 -23.55
C GLU A 70 -6.97 11.24 -22.93
N THR A 71 -7.53 10.08 -22.66
CA THR A 71 -6.77 8.89 -22.26
C THR A 71 -6.81 7.85 -23.35
N LYS A 72 -5.64 7.35 -23.79
CA LYS A 72 -5.50 6.37 -24.87
C LYS A 72 -4.74 5.12 -24.41
N VAL A 73 -5.14 3.96 -24.92
CA VAL A 73 -4.40 2.71 -24.73
C VAL A 73 -3.16 2.73 -25.61
N ILE A 74 -1.98 2.63 -25.00
CA ILE A 74 -0.68 2.53 -25.69
C ILE A 74 -0.40 1.09 -26.10
N ARG A 75 -0.62 0.14 -25.16
CA ARG A 75 -0.45 -1.29 -25.40
C ARG A 75 -1.27 -2.10 -24.42
N LYS A 76 -1.74 -3.27 -24.86
CA LYS A 76 -2.30 -4.29 -23.99
C LYS A 76 -1.37 -5.50 -23.94
N PHE A 77 -0.94 -5.82 -22.72
CA PHE A 77 -0.10 -6.99 -22.43
C PHE A 77 -0.98 -8.20 -22.14
N ASP A 78 -0.49 -9.38 -22.53
CA ASP A 78 -1.16 -10.64 -22.21
C ASP A 78 -0.69 -11.15 -20.84
N VAL A 79 -1.41 -10.74 -19.80
CA VAL A 79 -1.03 -10.96 -18.40
C VAL A 79 -1.91 -11.99 -17.71
N SER A 80 -1.37 -12.60 -16.66
CA SER A 80 -2.09 -13.47 -15.75
C SER A 80 -2.72 -12.64 -14.65
N VAL A 81 -4.04 -12.62 -14.55
CA VAL A 81 -4.81 -11.94 -13.49
C VAL A 81 -5.73 -12.89 -12.72
N ARG A 82 -5.74 -14.15 -13.12
CA ARG A 82 -6.62 -15.18 -12.54
C ARG A 82 -5.85 -16.49 -12.41
N HIS A 83 -5.93 -17.10 -11.25
CA HIS A 83 -5.30 -18.38 -10.94
C HIS A 83 -6.35 -19.45 -10.64
N LYS A 84 -5.94 -20.71 -10.68
CA LYS A 84 -6.79 -21.82 -10.27
C LYS A 84 -6.79 -21.93 -8.74
N LYS A 85 -7.97 -22.12 -8.16
CA LYS A 85 -8.19 -22.51 -6.76
C LYS A 85 -9.09 -23.75 -6.77
N GLY A 86 -8.50 -24.93 -6.65
CA GLY A 86 -9.19 -26.18 -6.88
C GLY A 86 -9.84 -26.19 -8.28
N ASN A 87 -11.15 -26.40 -8.36
CA ASN A 87 -11.92 -26.41 -9.60
C ASN A 87 -12.40 -25.01 -10.07
N LYS A 88 -12.09 -23.94 -9.31
CA LYS A 88 -12.50 -22.56 -9.63
C LYS A 88 -11.32 -21.76 -10.19
N THR A 89 -11.65 -20.71 -10.93
CA THR A 89 -10.68 -19.69 -11.36
C THR A 89 -11.03 -18.38 -10.65
N VAL A 90 -10.08 -17.83 -9.91
CA VAL A 90 -10.26 -16.65 -9.06
C VAL A 90 -9.30 -15.53 -9.45
N SER A 91 -9.72 -14.28 -9.25
CA SER A 91 -8.84 -13.12 -9.46
C SER A 91 -7.75 -13.07 -8.39
N ARG A 92 -6.58 -12.54 -8.74
CA ARG A 92 -5.41 -12.37 -7.87
C ARG A 92 -4.75 -11.02 -8.13
N GLU A 93 -3.81 -10.65 -7.27
CA GLU A 93 -3.07 -9.37 -7.35
C GLU A 93 -2.17 -9.26 -8.59
N THR A 94 -1.91 -10.36 -9.28
CA THR A 94 -1.07 -10.44 -10.48
C THR A 94 -1.62 -9.65 -11.67
N GLY A 95 -0.77 -9.32 -12.62
CA GLY A 95 -1.14 -8.56 -13.81
C GLY A 95 -0.04 -7.62 -14.28
N LEU A 96 -0.39 -6.48 -14.84
CA LEU A 96 0.52 -5.34 -15.04
C LEU A 96 0.46 -4.48 -13.78
N LEU A 97 1.57 -4.46 -13.03
CA LEU A 97 1.62 -3.97 -11.66
C LEU A 97 2.37 -2.65 -11.51
N GLY A 98 3.41 -2.45 -12.35
CA GLY A 98 4.30 -1.33 -12.24
C GLY A 98 4.61 -0.64 -13.55
N VAL A 99 4.81 0.68 -13.46
CA VAL A 99 5.29 1.53 -14.56
C VAL A 99 6.14 2.67 -14.01
N THR A 100 7.31 2.90 -14.61
CA THR A 100 8.09 4.14 -14.38
C THR A 100 8.80 4.57 -15.64
N LEU A 101 9.20 5.83 -15.72
CA LEU A 101 9.92 6.39 -16.84
C LEU A 101 11.41 6.45 -16.52
N ASP A 102 12.24 6.28 -17.54
CA ASP A 102 13.68 6.54 -17.41
C ASP A 102 13.94 8.01 -17.03
N PRO A 103 14.93 8.32 -16.19
CA PRO A 103 15.29 9.71 -15.89
C PRO A 103 15.57 10.56 -17.14
N ASN A 104 15.99 9.92 -18.25
CA ASN A 104 16.22 10.57 -19.55
C ASN A 104 15.10 10.26 -20.57
N PHE A 105 13.88 10.02 -20.12
CA PHE A 105 12.75 9.62 -20.95
C PHE A 105 12.52 10.51 -22.17
N ASP A 106 12.63 11.81 -22.02
CA ASP A 106 12.44 12.78 -23.11
C ASP A 106 13.40 12.53 -24.30
N SER A 107 14.59 12.02 -24.03
CA SER A 107 15.61 11.74 -25.06
C SER A 107 15.59 10.30 -25.56
N ASN A 108 15.37 9.31 -24.70
CA ASN A 108 15.49 7.89 -25.03
C ASN A 108 14.15 7.16 -25.21
N GLY A 109 13.07 7.73 -24.65
CA GLY A 109 11.72 7.14 -24.67
C GLY A 109 11.61 5.83 -23.88
N TRP A 110 12.47 5.57 -22.92
CA TRP A 110 12.46 4.32 -22.18
C TRP A 110 11.42 4.32 -21.06
N ILE A 111 10.61 3.25 -21.07
CA ILE A 111 9.59 2.94 -20.06
C ILE A 111 9.93 1.59 -19.45
N TYR A 112 9.87 1.50 -18.13
CA TYR A 112 10.02 0.26 -17.38
C TYR A 112 8.68 -0.22 -16.90
N LEU A 113 8.45 -1.51 -17.02
CA LEU A 113 7.19 -2.15 -16.66
C LEU A 113 7.45 -3.41 -15.86
N TYR A 114 6.62 -3.66 -14.84
CA TYR A 114 6.63 -4.90 -14.10
C TYR A 114 5.29 -5.62 -14.26
N TYR A 115 5.33 -6.82 -14.77
CA TYR A 115 4.11 -7.56 -15.07
C TYR A 115 4.27 -9.07 -14.96
N SER A 116 3.14 -9.78 -14.81
CA SER A 116 3.03 -11.22 -14.72
C SER A 116 2.53 -11.79 -16.06
N PRO A 117 3.37 -12.37 -16.93
CA PRO A 117 2.91 -13.00 -18.17
C PRO A 117 2.05 -14.21 -17.85
N LYS A 118 1.18 -14.64 -18.80
CA LYS A 118 0.40 -15.87 -18.61
C LYS A 118 1.26 -17.11 -18.39
N SER A 119 2.42 -17.15 -19.04
CA SER A 119 3.41 -18.23 -18.96
C SER A 119 4.80 -17.68 -19.30
N PRO A 120 5.85 -18.13 -18.60
CA PRO A 120 5.83 -18.99 -17.42
C PRO A 120 5.28 -18.32 -16.14
N SER A 121 5.24 -19.04 -14.99
CA SER A 121 4.85 -18.50 -13.68
C SER A 121 5.98 -17.65 -13.10
N GLU A 122 6.05 -16.41 -13.51
CA GLU A 122 7.03 -15.42 -13.09
C GLU A 122 6.44 -14.01 -13.21
N HIS A 123 7.08 -13.05 -12.59
CA HIS A 123 6.99 -11.64 -12.95
C HIS A 123 8.21 -11.24 -13.77
N ARG A 124 8.02 -10.27 -14.65
CA ARG A 124 9.09 -9.68 -15.47
C ARG A 124 9.21 -8.20 -15.22
N LEU A 125 10.45 -7.76 -14.95
CA LEU A 125 10.85 -6.38 -15.11
C LEU A 125 11.37 -6.22 -16.54
N VAL A 126 10.74 -5.36 -17.32
CA VAL A 126 11.14 -5.10 -18.70
C VAL A 126 11.36 -3.62 -18.93
N ARG A 127 12.30 -3.29 -19.84
CA ARG A 127 12.43 -1.97 -20.45
C ARG A 127 11.91 -2.02 -21.88
N MET A 128 11.14 -1.00 -22.27
CA MET A 128 10.64 -0.81 -23.61
C MET A 128 10.92 0.60 -24.10
N THR A 129 10.90 0.81 -25.41
CA THR A 129 11.05 2.13 -26.02
C THR A 129 9.69 2.61 -26.53
N LEU A 130 9.23 3.76 -26.05
CA LEU A 130 8.07 4.46 -26.57
C LEU A 130 8.50 5.40 -27.70
N LYS A 131 7.95 5.19 -28.90
CA LYS A 131 8.14 6.10 -30.04
C LYS A 131 6.83 6.21 -30.81
N ASN A 132 6.36 7.45 -31.06
CA ASN A 132 5.10 7.71 -31.77
C ASN A 132 3.92 6.92 -31.17
N ASN A 133 3.78 6.93 -29.84
CA ASN A 133 2.75 6.20 -29.10
C ASN A 133 2.76 4.67 -29.30
N LYS A 134 3.89 4.10 -29.68
CA LYS A 134 4.06 2.64 -29.82
C LYS A 134 5.23 2.17 -28.96
N LEU A 135 5.01 1.11 -28.18
CA LEU A 135 6.05 0.43 -27.42
C LEU A 135 6.72 -0.64 -28.29
N THR A 136 8.04 -0.56 -28.35
CA THR A 136 8.93 -1.46 -29.11
C THR A 136 10.14 -1.86 -28.25
N ASN A 137 11.01 -2.71 -28.79
CA ASN A 137 12.32 -3.06 -28.19
C ASN A 137 12.21 -3.56 -26.74
N GLU A 138 11.36 -4.55 -26.50
CA GLU A 138 11.25 -5.17 -25.18
C GLU A 138 12.56 -5.85 -24.77
N LYS A 139 13.10 -5.46 -23.63
CA LYS A 139 14.28 -6.03 -22.98
C LYS A 139 13.89 -6.53 -21.59
N VAL A 140 14.02 -7.81 -21.34
CA VAL A 140 13.78 -8.39 -20.01
C VAL A 140 15.02 -8.16 -19.16
N LEU A 141 14.88 -7.41 -18.06
CA LEU A 141 15.96 -7.13 -17.12
C LEU A 141 16.00 -8.18 -16.02
N LEU A 142 14.86 -8.49 -15.38
CA LEU A 142 14.77 -9.44 -14.29
C LEU A 142 13.53 -10.34 -14.46
N ASN A 143 13.69 -11.60 -14.04
CA ASN A 143 12.60 -12.53 -13.80
C ASN A 143 12.52 -12.83 -12.31
N VAL A 144 11.36 -12.62 -11.70
CA VAL A 144 11.09 -12.92 -10.30
C VAL A 144 10.16 -14.13 -10.23
N PRO A 145 10.54 -15.21 -9.55
CA PRO A 145 9.69 -16.40 -9.42
C PRO A 145 8.32 -16.06 -8.83
N GLN A 146 7.28 -16.74 -9.29
CA GLN A 146 5.93 -16.57 -8.79
C GLN A 146 5.28 -17.93 -8.55
N SER A 147 4.70 -18.14 -7.39
CA SER A 147 3.74 -19.24 -7.16
C SER A 147 2.34 -18.75 -7.51
N ARG A 148 1.57 -19.61 -8.20
CA ARG A 148 0.16 -19.35 -8.56
C ARG A 148 -0.77 -20.37 -7.92
N GLU A 149 -0.36 -20.91 -6.78
CA GLU A 149 -1.11 -21.93 -6.04
C GLU A 149 -2.11 -21.25 -5.10
N ASP A 150 -3.27 -21.88 -4.95
CA ASP A 150 -4.33 -21.55 -3.99
C ASP A 150 -4.57 -20.06 -3.71
N GLU A 151 -4.32 -19.60 -2.48
CA GLU A 151 -4.57 -18.24 -2.00
C GLU A 151 -3.29 -17.37 -1.99
N VAL A 152 -2.26 -17.75 -2.75
CA VAL A 152 -1.02 -16.96 -2.83
C VAL A 152 -1.31 -15.57 -3.37
N CYS A 153 -0.79 -14.56 -2.68
CA CYS A 153 -0.86 -13.15 -3.02
C CYS A 153 0.41 -12.42 -2.55
N HIS A 154 0.38 -11.11 -2.44
CA HIS A 154 1.53 -10.23 -2.15
C HIS A 154 2.53 -10.21 -3.29
N GLU A 155 2.24 -9.37 -4.28
CA GLU A 155 3.04 -9.32 -5.50
C GLU A 155 3.95 -8.08 -5.56
N GLY A 156 3.70 -7.03 -4.77
CA GLY A 156 4.43 -5.77 -4.83
C GLY A 156 4.29 -5.11 -6.20
N GLY A 157 5.40 -4.72 -6.81
CA GLY A 157 5.51 -4.34 -8.21
C GLY A 157 5.73 -2.86 -8.49
N SER A 158 5.91 -2.03 -7.48
CA SER A 158 6.20 -0.61 -7.64
C SER A 158 7.63 -0.38 -8.12
N LEU A 159 7.80 0.64 -8.95
CA LEU A 159 9.03 1.02 -9.61
C LEU A 159 9.37 2.49 -9.33
N ALA A 160 10.60 2.77 -8.93
CA ALA A 160 11.08 4.14 -8.76
C ALA A 160 12.57 4.25 -9.13
N PHE A 161 12.98 5.40 -9.66
CA PHE A 161 14.39 5.73 -9.86
C PHE A 161 14.90 6.67 -8.78
N ASP A 162 16.20 6.56 -8.44
CA ASP A 162 16.92 7.62 -7.76
C ASP A 162 17.57 8.58 -8.77
N ASN A 163 18.19 9.66 -8.26
CA ASN A 163 18.87 10.65 -9.07
C ASN A 163 20.21 10.17 -9.66
N GLU A 164 20.69 8.99 -9.25
CA GLU A 164 21.89 8.34 -9.78
C GLU A 164 21.57 7.38 -10.94
N GLY A 165 20.29 7.20 -11.27
CA GLY A 165 19.82 6.30 -12.32
C GLY A 165 19.71 4.83 -11.88
N ASN A 166 19.69 4.56 -10.59
CA ASN A 166 19.38 3.23 -10.09
C ASN A 166 17.87 3.02 -10.04
N LEU A 167 17.42 1.88 -10.54
CA LEU A 167 16.03 1.46 -10.54
C LEU A 167 15.75 0.55 -9.35
N PHE A 168 14.77 0.95 -8.55
CA PHE A 168 14.23 0.16 -7.45
C PHE A 168 12.95 -0.56 -7.91
N LEU A 169 12.83 -1.81 -7.49
CA LEU A 169 11.64 -2.65 -7.73
C LEU A 169 11.21 -3.31 -6.42
N SER A 170 9.98 -3.09 -6.01
CA SER A 170 9.40 -3.81 -4.87
C SER A 170 8.83 -5.16 -5.29
N THR A 171 8.99 -6.18 -4.46
CA THR A 171 8.43 -7.52 -4.66
C THR A 171 7.81 -8.02 -3.37
N GLY A 172 6.62 -8.59 -3.42
CA GLY A 172 5.97 -9.20 -2.27
C GLY A 172 6.49 -10.60 -1.95
N ASP A 173 6.15 -11.13 -0.79
CA ASP A 173 6.65 -12.43 -0.33
C ASP A 173 6.02 -13.63 -1.07
N ASN A 174 4.98 -13.39 -1.87
CA ASN A 174 4.29 -14.39 -2.67
C ASN A 174 3.89 -15.62 -1.84
N SER A 175 3.22 -15.39 -0.72
CA SER A 175 2.74 -16.42 0.20
C SER A 175 1.22 -16.39 0.37
N ASP A 176 0.65 -17.45 0.95
CA ASP A 176 -0.76 -17.52 1.35
C ASP A 176 -0.94 -17.02 2.80
N PRO A 177 -1.50 -15.80 3.00
CA PRO A 177 -1.69 -15.25 4.33
C PRO A 177 -2.92 -15.83 5.04
N PHE A 178 -3.92 -16.31 4.30
CA PHE A 178 -5.20 -16.75 4.86
C PHE A 178 -5.05 -18.08 5.60
N SER A 179 -4.31 -19.03 5.02
CA SER A 179 -4.00 -20.31 5.68
C SER A 179 -3.12 -20.13 6.92
N ALA A 180 -2.37 -19.03 7.02
CA ALA A 180 -1.64 -18.66 8.22
C ALA A 180 -2.52 -17.97 9.29
N LYS A 181 -3.83 -17.79 9.06
CA LYS A 181 -4.79 -17.16 9.98
C LYS A 181 -4.35 -15.77 10.45
N GLY A 182 -3.79 -14.98 9.56
CA GLY A 182 -3.35 -13.62 9.83
C GLY A 182 -2.05 -13.47 10.64
N TYR A 183 -1.30 -14.53 10.88
CA TYR A 183 0.05 -14.47 11.48
C TYR A 183 1.11 -14.79 10.43
N ALA A 184 2.39 -14.68 10.81
CA ALA A 184 3.49 -15.04 9.91
C ALA A 184 3.32 -16.47 9.37
N PRO A 185 3.41 -16.67 8.03
CA PRO A 185 3.34 -17.97 7.40
C PRO A 185 4.72 -18.65 7.51
N LEU A 186 4.82 -19.60 8.43
CA LEU A 186 6.04 -20.32 8.79
C LEU A 186 5.79 -21.84 8.75
N ASP A 187 4.96 -22.33 7.81
CA ASP A 187 4.55 -23.72 7.74
C ASP A 187 5.63 -24.59 7.08
N GLU A 188 6.25 -25.47 7.85
CA GLU A 188 7.31 -26.37 7.39
C GLU A 188 6.78 -27.73 6.88
N ARG A 189 5.47 -27.97 6.89
CA ARG A 189 4.91 -29.24 6.41
C ARG A 189 5.08 -29.37 4.90
N LYS A 190 5.34 -30.61 4.46
CA LYS A 190 5.43 -30.92 3.02
C LYS A 190 4.07 -30.68 2.34
N GLY A 191 4.08 -30.03 1.17
CA GLY A 191 2.89 -29.63 0.44
C GLY A 191 2.28 -28.29 0.91
N HIS A 192 2.90 -27.61 1.89
CA HIS A 192 2.49 -26.30 2.40
C HIS A 192 3.52 -25.21 2.11
N GLU A 193 4.35 -25.39 1.10
CA GLU A 193 5.45 -24.47 0.74
C GLU A 193 4.94 -23.05 0.45
N HIS A 194 3.73 -22.93 -0.09
CA HIS A 194 3.07 -21.64 -0.37
C HIS A 194 2.65 -20.88 0.91
N ILE A 195 2.62 -21.55 2.09
CA ILE A 195 2.32 -20.94 3.40
C ILE A 195 3.62 -20.69 4.19
N ASN A 196 4.73 -20.40 3.51
CA ASN A 196 6.01 -20.24 4.18
C ASN A 196 6.85 -19.11 3.55
N SER A 197 6.83 -17.92 4.17
CA SER A 197 7.61 -16.75 3.73
C SER A 197 9.10 -16.84 4.05
N GLN A 198 9.56 -17.88 4.77
CA GLN A 198 10.98 -18.12 4.95
C GLN A 198 11.66 -18.56 3.64
N ARG A 199 10.89 -19.13 2.69
CA ARG A 199 11.39 -19.49 1.35
C ARG A 199 11.63 -18.26 0.45
N SER A 200 11.03 -17.12 0.78
CA SER A 200 11.02 -15.88 -0.01
C SER A 200 11.57 -14.70 0.79
N ALA A 201 10.73 -13.97 1.55
CA ALA A 201 11.14 -12.76 2.26
C ALA A 201 12.33 -12.98 3.21
N GLY A 202 12.35 -14.10 3.94
CA GLY A 202 13.44 -14.47 4.84
C GLY A 202 14.62 -15.18 4.16
N ASN A 203 14.66 -15.29 2.83
CA ASN A 203 15.70 -16.02 2.08
C ASN A 203 16.59 -15.04 1.32
N THR A 204 17.88 -15.05 1.59
CA THR A 204 18.86 -14.17 0.94
C THR A 204 19.13 -14.53 -0.52
N ASN A 205 18.73 -15.71 -0.97
CA ASN A 205 18.89 -16.20 -2.35
C ASN A 205 17.56 -16.23 -3.14
N ASP A 206 16.60 -15.42 -2.74
CA ASP A 206 15.30 -15.27 -3.42
C ASP A 206 14.96 -13.79 -3.61
N LEU A 207 14.35 -13.43 -4.75
CA LEU A 207 14.03 -12.05 -5.09
C LEU A 207 12.67 -11.59 -4.58
N ARG A 208 11.87 -12.45 -3.95
CA ARG A 208 10.54 -12.12 -3.41
C ARG A 208 10.62 -11.62 -1.98
N GLY A 209 9.70 -10.71 -1.61
CA GLY A 209 9.69 -10.05 -0.29
C GLY A 209 10.89 -9.12 -0.10
N LYS A 210 11.16 -8.29 -1.12
CA LYS A 210 12.37 -7.47 -1.26
C LYS A 210 12.03 -6.08 -1.84
N ILE A 211 12.98 -5.16 -1.68
CA ILE A 211 13.18 -4.06 -2.63
C ILE A 211 14.52 -4.32 -3.30
N LEU A 212 14.48 -4.52 -4.60
CA LEU A 212 15.64 -4.77 -5.45
C LEU A 212 16.17 -3.45 -5.98
N ARG A 213 17.49 -3.31 -6.16
CA ARG A 213 18.14 -2.14 -6.75
C ARG A 213 19.15 -2.57 -7.80
N ILE A 214 18.98 -2.06 -9.02
CA ILE A 214 19.82 -2.31 -10.19
C ILE A 214 20.07 -1.01 -10.94
N THR A 215 21.16 -0.92 -11.71
CA THR A 215 21.39 0.19 -12.64
C THR A 215 21.22 -0.32 -14.07
N PRO A 216 20.12 0.01 -14.77
CA PRO A 216 19.90 -0.38 -16.16
C PRO A 216 20.98 0.20 -17.08
N THR A 217 21.37 -0.55 -18.12
CA THR A 217 22.39 -0.16 -19.10
C THR A 217 21.79 0.01 -20.49
N GLU A 218 22.46 0.73 -21.37
CA GLU A 218 21.95 1.05 -22.72
C GLU A 218 21.64 -0.19 -23.56
N ASP A 219 22.44 -1.25 -23.45
CA ASP A 219 22.26 -2.49 -24.19
C ASP A 219 21.03 -3.32 -23.76
N GLY A 220 20.39 -2.93 -22.65
CA GLY A 220 19.22 -3.61 -22.10
C GLY A 220 19.57 -4.71 -21.12
N SER A 221 20.75 -4.66 -20.53
CA SER A 221 21.16 -5.38 -19.32
C SER A 221 21.11 -4.45 -18.10
N TYR A 222 21.72 -4.86 -17.00
CA TYR A 222 21.89 -4.03 -15.80
C TYR A 222 23.19 -4.36 -15.09
N THR A 223 23.65 -3.43 -14.26
CA THR A 223 24.73 -3.65 -13.30
C THR A 223 24.18 -3.58 -11.88
N ILE A 224 24.95 -4.09 -10.93
CA ILE A 224 24.64 -3.98 -9.50
C ILE A 224 25.39 -2.76 -8.95
N PRO A 225 24.68 -1.73 -8.47
CA PRO A 225 25.32 -0.58 -7.84
C PRO A 225 25.98 -0.95 -6.51
N GLU A 226 26.99 -0.20 -6.12
CA GLU A 226 27.59 -0.33 -4.80
C GLU A 226 26.58 -0.03 -3.68
N GLY A 227 26.74 -0.69 -2.53
CA GLY A 227 25.88 -0.48 -1.37
C GLY A 227 24.60 -1.34 -1.35
N ASN A 228 24.42 -2.30 -2.25
CA ASN A 228 23.41 -3.35 -2.07
C ASN A 228 23.77 -4.26 -0.89
N LEU A 229 22.76 -4.98 -0.36
CA LEU A 229 22.89 -5.75 0.88
C LEU A 229 23.93 -6.87 0.78
N PHE A 230 24.13 -7.42 -0.41
CA PHE A 230 25.04 -8.53 -0.66
C PHE A 230 25.97 -8.22 -1.84
N GLY A 231 27.22 -8.66 -1.72
CA GLY A 231 28.22 -8.50 -2.78
C GLY A 231 27.94 -9.39 -4.00
N LEU A 232 28.44 -8.96 -5.17
CA LEU A 232 28.27 -9.65 -6.46
C LEU A 232 28.57 -11.16 -6.45
N ASN A 233 29.58 -11.58 -5.69
CA ASN A 233 30.06 -12.96 -5.66
C ASN A 233 29.84 -13.66 -4.30
N GLN A 234 28.95 -13.10 -3.47
CA GLN A 234 28.65 -13.70 -2.18
C GLN A 234 27.75 -14.94 -2.37
N PRO A 235 28.21 -16.14 -1.95
CA PRO A 235 27.43 -17.36 -2.10
C PRO A 235 26.08 -17.27 -1.38
N ASP A 236 25.10 -18.00 -1.89
CA ASP A 236 23.76 -18.14 -1.29
C ASP A 236 23.02 -16.80 -1.09
N THR A 237 23.31 -15.80 -1.95
CA THR A 237 22.69 -14.48 -1.92
C THR A 237 22.38 -13.99 -3.32
N ARG A 238 21.49 -13.00 -3.40
CA ARG A 238 21.16 -12.26 -4.63
C ARG A 238 21.68 -10.83 -4.53
N PRO A 239 22.62 -10.44 -5.40
CA PRO A 239 23.24 -9.10 -5.33
C PRO A 239 22.26 -7.96 -5.67
N GLU A 240 21.14 -8.23 -6.29
CA GLU A 240 20.09 -7.24 -6.58
C GLU A 240 19.36 -6.74 -5.32
N ILE A 241 19.50 -7.43 -4.19
CA ILE A 241 18.78 -7.10 -2.95
C ILE A 241 19.35 -5.85 -2.30
N PHE A 242 18.53 -4.79 -2.21
CA PHE A 242 18.80 -3.62 -1.38
C PHE A 242 18.09 -3.75 -0.01
N VAL A 243 16.80 -4.09 0.00
CA VAL A 243 16.03 -4.39 1.20
C VAL A 243 15.54 -5.82 1.15
N MET A 244 15.63 -6.55 2.27
CA MET A 244 14.98 -7.84 2.48
C MET A 244 14.02 -7.80 3.66
N GLY A 245 13.21 -8.86 3.78
CA GLY A 245 12.29 -8.99 4.92
C GLY A 245 11.05 -8.13 4.80
N CYS A 246 10.46 -8.05 3.60
CA CYS A 246 9.18 -7.39 3.32
C CYS A 246 8.06 -8.41 3.11
N ARG A 247 6.84 -8.06 3.51
CA ARG A 247 5.64 -8.86 3.23
C ARG A 247 5.01 -8.48 1.90
N ASN A 248 4.55 -7.25 1.79
CA ASN A 248 3.96 -6.70 0.57
C ASN A 248 4.26 -5.19 0.47
N PRO A 249 5.47 -4.81 0.10
CA PRO A 249 5.84 -3.41 -0.14
C PRO A 249 5.17 -2.94 -1.44
N TRP A 250 3.88 -2.56 -1.33
CA TRP A 250 3.05 -2.38 -2.51
C TRP A 250 3.42 -1.14 -3.30
N ARG A 251 3.74 -0.02 -2.60
CA ARG A 251 4.21 1.22 -3.23
C ARG A 251 5.44 1.74 -2.52
N ILE A 252 6.40 2.15 -3.33
CA ILE A 252 7.66 2.72 -2.87
C ILE A 252 7.85 4.13 -3.43
N GLY A 253 8.54 4.98 -2.69
CA GLY A 253 9.05 6.25 -3.16
C GLY A 253 10.53 6.38 -2.86
N VAL A 254 11.26 7.07 -3.72
CA VAL A 254 12.68 7.38 -3.52
C VAL A 254 12.84 8.89 -3.35
N ASP A 255 13.44 9.30 -2.26
CA ASP A 255 13.81 10.69 -2.03
C ASP A 255 14.93 11.08 -2.99
N GLN A 256 14.66 12.02 -3.89
CA GLN A 256 15.61 12.43 -4.93
C GLN A 256 16.80 13.23 -4.38
N HIS A 257 16.73 13.76 -3.15
CA HIS A 257 17.84 14.47 -2.50
C HIS A 257 18.79 13.53 -1.76
N THR A 258 18.27 12.48 -1.15
CA THR A 258 19.05 11.63 -0.24
C THR A 258 19.25 10.20 -0.75
N GLY A 259 18.48 9.77 -1.75
CA GLY A 259 18.44 8.39 -2.23
C GLY A 259 17.73 7.43 -1.26
N THR A 260 17.13 7.95 -0.19
CA THR A 260 16.41 7.14 0.79
C THR A 260 15.13 6.57 0.19
N VAL A 261 14.92 5.27 0.38
CA VAL A 261 13.71 4.57 -0.07
C VAL A 261 12.69 4.52 1.05
N TYR A 262 11.46 4.92 0.75
CA TYR A 262 10.30 4.83 1.63
C TYR A 262 9.27 3.87 1.06
N TRP A 263 8.62 3.08 1.92
CA TRP A 263 7.53 2.21 1.50
C TRP A 263 6.55 1.91 2.63
N GLY A 264 5.32 1.63 2.24
CA GLY A 264 4.36 0.98 3.12
C GLY A 264 4.45 -0.53 2.98
N ASP A 265 4.62 -1.25 4.07
CA ASP A 265 4.54 -2.72 4.08
C ASP A 265 3.22 -3.17 4.70
N VAL A 266 2.37 -3.78 3.89
CA VAL A 266 1.05 -4.23 4.32
C VAL A 266 1.19 -5.43 5.24
N GLY A 267 0.83 -5.23 6.49
CA GLY A 267 1.01 -6.22 7.54
C GLY A 267 -0.06 -7.31 7.58
N PRO A 268 0.14 -8.31 8.43
CA PRO A 268 -0.77 -9.45 8.59
C PRO A 268 -2.06 -9.07 9.34
N ASP A 269 -3.13 -9.84 9.12
CA ASP A 269 -4.49 -9.52 9.58
C ASP A 269 -4.81 -9.95 11.02
N ALA A 270 -3.85 -10.48 11.78
CA ALA A 270 -4.07 -10.94 13.14
C ALA A 270 -4.64 -9.82 14.03
N ARG A 271 -5.81 -10.04 14.61
CA ARG A 271 -6.49 -9.03 15.43
C ARG A 271 -5.85 -8.85 16.80
N GLU A 272 -5.31 -9.94 17.34
CA GLU A 272 -4.77 -10.00 18.69
C GLU A 272 -3.42 -10.74 18.69
N ALA A 273 -2.58 -10.41 19.65
CA ALA A 273 -1.38 -11.19 19.90
C ALA A 273 -1.76 -12.56 20.49
N ASN A 274 -1.02 -13.59 20.10
CA ASN A 274 -1.20 -14.93 20.68
C ASN A 274 0.13 -15.67 20.82
N LYS A 275 0.04 -16.99 21.06
CA LYS A 275 1.23 -17.85 21.20
C LYS A 275 2.14 -17.90 19.96
N ARG A 276 1.70 -17.46 18.77
CA ARG A 276 2.50 -17.42 17.54
C ARG A 276 3.29 -16.11 17.43
N GLY A 277 2.67 -14.98 17.83
CA GLY A 277 3.30 -13.66 17.67
C GLY A 277 2.36 -12.50 17.97
N PRO A 278 2.76 -11.27 17.55
CA PRO A 278 2.01 -10.05 17.77
C PRO A 278 0.72 -9.99 16.95
N ALA A 279 -0.14 -9.03 17.29
CA ALA A 279 -1.23 -8.59 16.44
C ALA A 279 -0.69 -7.91 15.18
N GLY A 280 -1.48 -7.93 14.10
CA GLY A 280 -1.09 -7.35 12.81
C GLY A 280 -0.86 -5.84 12.87
N LEU A 281 0.22 -5.39 12.23
CA LEU A 281 0.61 -4.00 12.05
C LEU A 281 1.03 -3.81 10.59
N CYS A 282 0.63 -2.69 9.99
CA CYS A 282 1.26 -2.18 8.78
C CYS A 282 2.39 -1.22 9.17
N GLU A 283 3.38 -1.07 8.32
CA GLU A 283 4.58 -0.29 8.59
C GLU A 283 4.80 0.72 7.49
N ILE A 284 5.23 1.92 7.87
CA ILE A 284 5.95 2.82 6.97
C ILE A 284 7.43 2.70 7.32
N ASN A 285 8.17 2.30 6.35
CA ASN A 285 9.59 1.99 6.45
C ASN A 285 10.44 3.02 5.71
N GLN A 286 11.72 3.09 6.09
CA GLN A 286 12.73 3.99 5.54
C GLN A 286 14.06 3.24 5.44
N ALA A 287 14.65 3.19 4.25
CA ALA A 287 15.97 2.60 4.04
C ALA A 287 16.93 3.64 3.45
N ARG A 288 17.86 4.13 4.26
CA ARG A 288 18.99 4.98 3.85
C ARG A 288 20.14 4.12 3.33
N GLU A 289 20.26 2.94 3.89
CA GLU A 289 21.24 1.92 3.54
C GLU A 289 20.53 0.58 3.39
N ALA A 290 21.16 -0.33 2.68
CA ALA A 290 20.65 -1.68 2.51
C ALA A 290 20.43 -2.39 3.86
N GLY A 291 19.33 -3.13 4.01
CA GLY A 291 18.99 -3.73 5.30
C GLY A 291 17.94 -4.84 5.25
N ASN A 292 17.74 -5.45 6.42
CA ASN A 292 16.69 -6.44 6.65
C ASN A 292 15.60 -5.83 7.53
N TYR A 293 14.35 -5.85 7.07
CA TYR A 293 13.19 -5.25 7.77
C TYR A 293 12.30 -6.30 8.47
N GLY A 294 12.81 -7.51 8.61
CA GLY A 294 12.41 -8.46 9.63
C GLY A 294 11.33 -9.47 9.26
N TRP A 295 10.46 -9.23 8.27
CA TRP A 295 9.46 -10.23 7.88
C TRP A 295 10.11 -11.51 7.32
N PRO A 296 9.64 -12.72 7.68
CA PRO A 296 8.45 -13.03 8.49
C PRO A 296 8.72 -13.25 9.99
N TYR A 297 9.81 -12.78 10.53
CA TYR A 297 10.25 -13.07 11.90
C TYR A 297 9.84 -11.99 12.91
N PHE A 298 9.69 -10.75 12.44
CA PHE A 298 9.38 -9.58 13.27
C PHE A 298 8.29 -8.73 12.61
N LEU A 299 7.65 -7.88 13.43
CA LEU A 299 6.61 -6.96 13.00
C LEU A 299 6.65 -5.68 13.86
N GLY A 300 6.39 -4.52 13.25
CA GLY A 300 6.43 -3.23 13.94
C GLY A 300 7.80 -2.98 14.55
N ASP A 301 7.86 -2.49 15.75
CA ASP A 301 9.12 -2.23 16.47
C ASP A 301 9.82 -3.55 16.88
N ASN A 302 10.16 -4.36 15.87
CA ASN A 302 10.82 -5.66 16.01
C ASN A 302 10.13 -6.62 17.01
N GLN A 303 8.79 -6.58 17.09
CA GLN A 303 8.02 -7.51 17.89
C GLN A 303 8.16 -8.94 17.32
N PRO A 304 8.73 -9.90 18.07
CA PRO A 304 9.10 -11.19 17.50
C PRO A 304 7.91 -12.13 17.35
N TYR A 305 7.86 -12.79 16.21
CA TYR A 305 7.14 -14.05 16.08
C TYR A 305 7.88 -15.16 16.81
N ARG A 306 7.24 -16.33 16.89
CA ARG A 306 7.82 -17.55 17.46
C ARG A 306 7.93 -18.62 16.38
N GLN A 307 8.93 -19.47 16.50
CA GLN A 307 8.90 -20.76 15.83
C GLN A 307 7.57 -21.46 16.15
N PHE A 308 6.95 -22.03 15.15
CA PHE A 308 5.63 -22.64 15.35
C PHE A 308 5.53 -23.96 14.60
N ASN A 309 5.22 -25.02 15.33
CA ASN A 309 4.96 -26.32 14.74
C ASN A 309 3.48 -26.45 14.37
N PHE A 310 3.20 -26.43 13.06
CA PHE A 310 1.84 -26.46 12.52
C PHE A 310 1.15 -27.82 12.69
N GLU A 311 1.89 -28.93 12.86
CA GLU A 311 1.31 -30.24 13.11
C GLU A 311 0.79 -30.34 14.53
N THR A 312 1.60 -29.92 15.51
CA THR A 312 1.28 -30.05 16.94
C THR A 312 0.62 -28.82 17.55
N GLY A 313 0.63 -27.69 16.81
CA GLY A 313 0.14 -26.41 17.31
C GLY A 313 0.98 -25.82 18.45
N LYS A 314 2.21 -26.28 18.66
CA LYS A 314 3.10 -25.80 19.74
C LYS A 314 3.95 -24.63 19.25
N ALA A 315 4.03 -23.59 20.08
CA ALA A 315 4.95 -22.48 19.89
C ALA A 315 6.31 -22.81 20.51
N GLY A 316 7.37 -22.50 19.79
CA GLY A 316 8.76 -22.60 20.23
C GLY A 316 9.33 -21.28 20.74
N SER A 317 10.65 -21.10 20.59
CA SER A 317 11.35 -19.87 20.96
C SER A 317 10.96 -18.68 20.09
N LYS A 318 11.14 -17.46 20.60
CA LYS A 318 11.06 -16.22 19.83
C LYS A 318 12.27 -16.11 18.92
N PHE A 319 12.08 -15.48 17.76
CA PHE A 319 13.20 -15.01 16.94
C PHE A 319 13.92 -13.84 17.63
N ILE A 320 15.18 -13.59 17.27
CA ILE A 320 16.05 -12.59 17.89
C ILE A 320 16.43 -11.55 16.84
N ALA A 321 16.05 -10.28 17.04
CA ALA A 321 16.14 -9.25 16.00
C ALA A 321 17.58 -8.87 15.60
N ASN A 322 18.53 -8.87 16.53
CA ASN A 322 19.93 -8.58 16.23
C ASN A 322 20.68 -9.76 15.57
N ARG A 323 20.08 -10.94 15.51
CA ARG A 323 20.61 -12.14 14.84
C ARG A 323 19.48 -13.05 14.38
N PRO A 324 18.65 -12.63 13.42
CA PRO A 324 17.62 -13.50 12.87
C PRO A 324 18.23 -14.74 12.22
N HIS A 325 17.51 -15.84 12.21
CA HIS A 325 17.97 -17.04 11.52
C HIS A 325 16.85 -17.69 10.74
N ASN A 326 17.18 -18.22 9.58
CA ASN A 326 16.29 -18.99 8.72
C ASN A 326 16.78 -20.44 8.64
N ARG A 327 16.16 -21.34 9.40
CA ARG A 327 16.42 -22.78 9.41
C ARG A 327 15.34 -23.57 8.71
N SER A 328 14.55 -22.90 7.87
CA SER A 328 13.56 -23.57 7.06
C SER A 328 14.20 -24.59 6.12
N ARG A 329 13.56 -25.74 5.94
CA ARG A 329 13.97 -26.69 4.90
C ARG A 329 13.88 -26.11 3.48
N LEU A 330 13.19 -24.96 3.32
CA LEU A 330 13.01 -24.25 2.05
C LEU A 330 14.04 -23.14 1.85
N ASN A 331 14.89 -22.90 2.83
CA ASN A 331 15.94 -21.89 2.71
C ASN A 331 17.05 -22.35 1.77
N THR A 332 17.35 -21.54 0.76
CA THR A 332 18.48 -21.74 -0.17
C THR A 332 19.56 -20.67 0.04
N GLY A 333 19.35 -19.78 0.99
CA GLY A 333 20.24 -18.68 1.33
C GLY A 333 20.99 -18.89 2.63
N LEU A 334 21.49 -17.80 3.19
CA LEU A 334 22.21 -17.81 4.47
C LEU A 334 21.30 -18.25 5.62
N GLU A 335 21.85 -19.02 6.57
CA GLU A 335 21.13 -19.37 7.80
C GLU A 335 20.95 -18.14 8.70
N TYR A 336 22.00 -17.34 8.88
CA TYR A 336 21.96 -16.13 9.70
C TYR A 336 21.78 -14.91 8.82
N LEU A 337 20.77 -14.11 9.17
CA LEU A 337 20.38 -12.94 8.41
C LEU A 337 20.96 -11.66 9.04
N PRO A 338 21.08 -10.57 8.28
CA PRO A 338 21.39 -9.26 8.84
C PRO A 338 20.40 -8.87 9.95
N PRO A 339 20.83 -8.07 10.95
CA PRO A 339 19.93 -7.57 12.01
C PRO A 339 18.69 -6.90 11.44
N ALA A 340 17.55 -7.12 12.11
CA ALA A 340 16.29 -6.50 11.71
C ALA A 340 16.28 -5.01 12.07
N GLN A 341 15.91 -4.17 11.08
CA GLN A 341 15.74 -2.73 11.23
C GLN A 341 14.35 -2.39 11.80
N HIS A 342 14.23 -1.19 12.36
CA HIS A 342 12.95 -0.67 12.84
C HIS A 342 12.23 0.11 11.74
N PRO A 343 10.88 0.08 11.69
CA PRO A 343 10.12 0.94 10.80
C PRO A 343 10.24 2.43 11.23
N LEU A 344 9.94 3.35 10.32
CA LEU A 344 9.79 4.76 10.66
C LEU A 344 8.61 4.97 11.62
N TRP A 345 7.50 4.30 11.34
CA TRP A 345 6.34 4.17 12.23
C TRP A 345 5.45 2.98 11.82
N SER A 346 4.57 2.56 12.70
CA SER A 346 3.64 1.47 12.43
C SER A 346 2.22 1.80 12.89
N VAL A 347 1.23 1.14 12.29
CA VAL A 347 -0.18 1.36 12.57
C VAL A 347 -0.95 0.03 12.49
N ARG A 348 -2.02 -0.08 13.27
CA ARG A 348 -2.85 -1.29 13.28
C ARG A 348 -3.75 -1.35 12.05
N ARG A 349 -3.72 -2.49 11.35
CA ARG A 349 -4.75 -2.94 10.41
C ARG A 349 -5.16 -1.88 9.39
N SER A 350 -4.25 -1.54 8.52
CA SER A 350 -4.45 -0.61 7.44
C SER A 350 -3.80 -1.15 6.16
N CYS A 351 -3.74 -0.34 5.11
CA CYS A 351 -3.02 -0.65 3.88
C CYS A 351 -2.27 0.61 3.44
N TYR A 352 -1.31 1.02 4.28
CA TYR A 352 -0.52 2.22 4.01
C TYR A 352 0.49 1.99 2.91
N CYS A 353 0.61 3.01 2.06
CA CYS A 353 1.59 3.15 0.99
C CYS A 353 2.42 4.41 1.22
N ALA A 354 3.59 4.47 0.64
CA ALA A 354 4.41 5.67 0.62
C ALA A 354 4.57 6.16 -0.83
N ALA A 355 4.48 7.47 -0.99
CA ALA A 355 4.94 8.20 -2.17
C ALA A 355 6.34 8.76 -1.90
N THR A 356 6.69 9.89 -2.48
CA THR A 356 7.99 10.54 -2.30
C THR A 356 7.95 11.59 -1.19
N VAL A 357 9.13 12.10 -0.83
CA VAL A 357 9.27 13.32 -0.02
C VAL A 357 9.10 14.54 -0.93
N TYR A 358 8.24 15.47 -0.53
CA TYR A 358 8.03 16.70 -1.26
C TYR A 358 9.06 17.77 -0.85
N TYR A 359 9.73 18.38 -1.82
CA TYR A 359 10.64 19.52 -1.63
C TYR A 359 10.11 20.73 -2.40
N TYR A 360 9.73 21.77 -1.66
CA TYR A 360 9.08 22.94 -2.25
C TYR A 360 9.95 23.63 -3.31
N ASP A 361 11.24 23.77 -3.09
CA ASP A 361 12.14 24.51 -3.97
C ASP A 361 12.56 23.74 -5.24
N ASP A 362 12.24 22.44 -5.35
CA ASP A 362 12.52 21.63 -6.55
C ASP A 362 11.60 21.99 -7.73
N TYR A 363 10.47 22.63 -7.45
CA TYR A 363 9.45 22.91 -8.45
C TYR A 363 9.42 24.40 -8.81
N PRO A 364 9.12 24.76 -10.08
CA PRO A 364 9.02 26.14 -10.51
C PRO A 364 7.90 26.87 -9.76
N THR A 365 8.00 28.19 -9.69
CA THR A 365 6.88 29.00 -9.21
C THR A 365 5.71 28.82 -10.16
N SER A 366 4.66 28.17 -9.69
CA SER A 366 3.44 27.90 -10.43
C SER A 366 2.23 28.06 -9.51
N GLU A 367 1.06 28.33 -10.08
CA GLU A 367 -0.20 28.36 -9.34
C GLU A 367 -0.68 26.96 -8.93
N SER A 368 0.00 25.90 -9.40
CA SER A 368 -0.41 24.50 -9.23
C SER A 368 0.37 23.78 -8.13
N LYS A 369 1.57 24.29 -7.78
CA LYS A 369 2.48 23.58 -6.90
C LYS A 369 1.95 23.54 -5.46
N LEU A 370 2.25 22.45 -4.78
CA LEU A 370 1.89 22.28 -3.37
C LEU A 370 2.57 23.36 -2.49
N PRO A 371 2.00 23.72 -1.34
CA PRO A 371 2.46 24.83 -0.53
C PRO A 371 3.77 24.51 0.22
N LYS A 372 4.45 25.55 0.67
CA LYS A 372 5.76 25.46 1.35
C LYS A 372 5.69 24.73 2.69
N GLU A 373 4.56 24.74 3.33
CA GLU A 373 4.32 24.05 4.60
C GLU A 373 4.50 22.53 4.48
N LEU A 374 4.37 21.98 3.25
CA LEU A 374 4.61 20.57 2.94
C LEU A 374 6.07 20.25 2.62
N ASP A 375 6.96 21.26 2.61
CA ASP A 375 8.38 21.04 2.36
C ASP A 375 8.97 19.99 3.30
N ARG A 376 9.75 19.02 2.76
CA ARG A 376 10.31 17.88 3.49
C ARG A 376 9.27 17.01 4.20
N CYS A 377 8.08 16.91 3.66
CA CYS A 377 7.09 15.95 4.13
C CYS A 377 7.07 14.72 3.23
N LEU A 378 7.23 13.55 3.83
CA LEU A 378 6.90 12.28 3.21
C LEU A 378 5.37 12.18 3.11
N ILE A 379 4.87 11.99 1.90
CA ILE A 379 3.45 11.77 1.63
C ILE A 379 3.17 10.28 1.75
N THR A 380 2.24 9.92 2.63
CA THR A 380 1.75 8.55 2.79
C THR A 380 0.24 8.51 2.66
N TYR A 381 -0.30 7.36 2.29
CA TYR A 381 -1.73 7.20 2.09
C TYR A 381 -2.21 5.80 2.42
N ASP A 382 -3.45 5.71 2.91
CA ASP A 382 -4.11 4.45 3.24
C ASP A 382 -5.08 4.06 2.12
N TRP A 383 -4.75 2.99 1.42
CA TRP A 383 -5.60 2.47 0.35
C TRP A 383 -7.00 2.08 0.84
N ASN A 384 -7.13 1.50 2.03
CA ASN A 384 -8.42 1.05 2.56
C ASN A 384 -9.37 2.21 2.85
N ASN A 385 -8.86 3.27 3.48
CA ASN A 385 -9.69 4.36 4.03
C ASN A 385 -9.68 5.62 3.16
N GLY A 386 -8.81 5.69 2.14
CA GLY A 386 -8.64 6.88 1.31
C GLY A 386 -8.03 8.06 2.08
N GLN A 387 -7.34 7.78 3.18
CA GLN A 387 -6.73 8.79 4.04
C GLN A 387 -5.33 9.13 3.55
N MET A 388 -5.04 10.43 3.46
CA MET A 388 -3.69 10.93 3.21
C MET A 388 -3.06 11.37 4.53
N GLN A 389 -1.74 11.16 4.68
CA GLN A 389 -0.97 11.64 5.82
C GLN A 389 0.35 12.27 5.37
N LEU A 390 0.79 13.25 6.12
CA LEU A 390 2.10 13.86 6.01
C LEU A 390 2.97 13.42 7.19
N THR A 391 4.20 13.00 6.89
CA THR A 391 5.24 12.77 7.89
C THR A 391 6.36 13.78 7.64
N LYS A 392 6.50 14.78 8.51
CA LYS A 392 7.56 15.77 8.45
C LYS A 392 8.88 15.15 8.87
N LEU A 393 9.91 15.37 8.08
CA LEU A 393 11.26 14.87 8.32
C LEU A 393 12.20 16.01 8.68
N ASP A 394 13.05 15.79 9.70
CA ASP A 394 14.15 16.69 10.04
C ASP A 394 15.32 16.57 9.03
N SER A 395 16.41 17.32 9.26
CA SER A 395 17.60 17.27 8.41
C SER A 395 18.34 15.92 8.45
N ASN A 396 18.03 15.06 9.39
CA ASN A 396 18.54 13.70 9.50
C ASN A 396 17.50 12.66 9.10
N GLU A 397 16.43 13.09 8.40
CA GLU A 397 15.32 12.26 7.93
C GLU A 397 14.60 11.49 9.06
N LYS A 398 14.64 12.02 10.29
CA LYS A 398 13.84 11.51 11.40
C LYS A 398 12.48 12.18 11.40
N MET A 399 11.47 11.43 11.80
CA MET A 399 10.13 11.97 11.94
C MET A 399 10.07 13.03 13.06
N GLU A 400 9.71 14.26 12.69
CA GLU A 400 9.42 15.32 13.64
C GLU A 400 7.96 15.25 14.12
N TRP A 401 7.04 15.14 13.15
CA TRP A 401 5.61 14.98 13.40
C TRP A 401 4.93 14.23 12.24
N LYS A 402 3.73 13.79 12.50
CA LYS A 402 2.84 13.15 11.54
C LYS A 402 1.43 13.70 11.72
N ALA A 403 0.73 13.99 10.62
CA ALA A 403 -0.63 14.51 10.64
C ALA A 403 -1.46 14.03 9.46
N ASP A 404 -2.78 13.96 9.66
CA ASP A 404 -3.73 13.69 8.60
C ASP A 404 -3.83 14.90 7.67
N TRP A 405 -4.04 14.63 6.38
CA TRP A 405 -4.11 15.65 5.33
C TRP A 405 -5.14 15.28 4.27
N LEU A 406 -5.77 16.28 3.65
CA LEU A 406 -6.82 16.11 2.64
C LEU A 406 -7.99 15.21 3.08
N HIS A 407 -8.26 15.13 4.39
CA HIS A 407 -9.28 14.24 4.94
C HIS A 407 -10.71 14.59 4.47
N THR A 408 -10.96 15.85 4.11
CA THR A 408 -12.26 16.31 3.57
C THR A 408 -12.41 16.05 2.07
N LYS A 409 -11.32 15.73 1.34
CA LYS A 409 -11.32 15.55 -0.13
C LYS A 409 -11.67 14.14 -0.57
N LYS A 410 -11.87 13.21 0.32
CA LYS A 410 -12.26 11.80 0.13
C LYS A 410 -11.74 11.18 -1.16
N LEU A 411 -10.61 10.51 -1.04
CA LEU A 411 -10.06 9.67 -2.09
C LEU A 411 -10.59 8.24 -1.93
N ILE A 412 -10.78 7.55 -3.06
CA ILE A 412 -11.30 6.17 -3.06
C ILE A 412 -10.17 5.24 -3.45
N HIS A 413 -9.72 4.41 -2.50
CA HIS A 413 -8.65 3.44 -2.71
C HIS A 413 -7.46 4.05 -3.49
N PRO A 414 -6.78 5.09 -2.95
CA PRO A 414 -5.62 5.68 -3.63
C PRO A 414 -4.58 4.60 -3.87
N GLY A 415 -4.36 4.27 -5.14
CA GLY A 415 -3.49 3.18 -5.56
C GLY A 415 -2.06 3.63 -5.78
N ASP A 416 -1.90 4.91 -6.14
CA ASP A 416 -0.59 5.51 -6.35
C ASP A 416 -0.63 7.04 -6.27
N VAL A 417 0.51 7.66 -5.93
CA VAL A 417 0.66 9.11 -5.77
C VAL A 417 2.02 9.55 -6.28
N GLU A 418 2.02 10.51 -7.21
CA GLU A 418 3.23 11.13 -7.75
C GLU A 418 3.16 12.65 -7.79
N ILE A 419 4.32 13.31 -7.77
CA ILE A 419 4.43 14.77 -7.93
C ILE A 419 4.88 15.06 -9.37
N GLY A 420 4.10 15.88 -10.07
CA GLY A 420 4.43 16.30 -11.42
C GLY A 420 5.52 17.39 -11.45
N ALA A 421 6.10 17.62 -12.61
CA ALA A 421 7.16 18.64 -12.82
C ALA A 421 6.71 20.07 -12.48
N ASP A 422 5.40 20.33 -12.42
CA ASP A 422 4.83 21.61 -12.00
C ASP A 422 4.59 21.70 -10.48
N GLY A 423 4.96 20.68 -9.71
CA GLY A 423 4.79 20.60 -8.27
C GLY A 423 3.37 20.28 -7.81
N SER A 424 2.45 19.94 -8.72
CA SER A 424 1.13 19.41 -8.36
C SER A 424 1.20 17.92 -8.05
N MET A 425 0.27 17.42 -7.24
CA MET A 425 0.19 16.01 -6.89
C MET A 425 -0.84 15.29 -7.77
N TYR A 426 -0.42 14.17 -8.36
CA TYR A 426 -1.29 13.24 -9.07
C TYR A 426 -1.65 12.08 -8.18
N VAL A 427 -2.92 11.71 -8.15
CA VAL A 427 -3.45 10.60 -7.36
C VAL A 427 -4.20 9.64 -8.27
N LEU A 428 -3.79 8.39 -8.26
CA LEU A 428 -4.49 7.31 -8.94
C LEU A 428 -5.45 6.64 -7.97
N GLU A 429 -6.74 6.70 -8.24
CA GLU A 429 -7.74 5.88 -7.53
C GLU A 429 -7.89 4.54 -8.24
N TYR A 430 -7.74 3.44 -7.50
CA TYR A 430 -7.79 2.08 -8.03
C TYR A 430 -9.14 1.71 -8.63
N SER A 431 -10.14 1.54 -7.84
CA SER A 431 -11.56 1.37 -8.17
C SER A 431 -12.36 1.11 -6.88
N SER A 432 -13.68 1.14 -6.98
CA SER A 432 -14.56 0.80 -5.85
C SER A 432 -14.61 -0.70 -5.52
N LYS A 433 -14.12 -1.57 -6.42
CA LYS A 433 -14.08 -3.03 -6.23
C LYS A 433 -12.66 -3.51 -6.00
N TRP A 434 -12.52 -4.59 -5.22
CA TRP A 434 -11.22 -5.23 -5.00
C TRP A 434 -10.60 -5.78 -6.29
N TYR A 435 -11.41 -6.35 -7.18
CA TYR A 435 -11.00 -6.81 -8.50
C TYR A 435 -12.10 -6.59 -9.54
N GLY A 436 -11.70 -6.24 -10.77
CA GLY A 436 -12.60 -6.09 -11.90
C GLY A 436 -13.46 -4.83 -11.84
N GLY A 437 -13.04 -3.83 -11.08
CA GLY A 437 -13.62 -2.50 -11.12
C GLY A 437 -13.17 -1.74 -12.37
N THR A 438 -14.03 -0.85 -12.85
CA THR A 438 -13.78 -0.01 -14.05
C THR A 438 -14.03 1.47 -13.78
N ASP A 439 -14.13 1.84 -12.53
CA ASP A 439 -14.48 3.18 -12.05
C ASP A 439 -13.29 3.91 -11.41
N GLY A 440 -12.06 3.40 -11.61
CA GLY A 440 -10.84 4.07 -11.20
C GLY A 440 -10.67 5.43 -11.87
N LYS A 441 -9.94 6.33 -11.22
CA LYS A 441 -9.76 7.70 -11.68
C LYS A 441 -8.33 8.17 -11.55
N LEU A 442 -7.93 9.05 -12.45
CA LEU A 442 -6.74 9.88 -12.28
C LEU A 442 -7.19 11.26 -11.79
N LYS A 443 -6.64 11.71 -10.68
CA LYS A 443 -6.91 13.02 -10.09
C LYS A 443 -5.63 13.84 -10.02
N ARG A 444 -5.80 15.16 -10.01
CA ARG A 444 -4.73 16.13 -9.77
C ARG A 444 -5.13 17.00 -8.59
N VAL A 445 -4.20 17.20 -7.66
CA VAL A 445 -4.34 18.06 -6.49
C VAL A 445 -3.39 19.24 -6.64
N THR A 446 -3.94 20.43 -6.57
CA THR A 446 -3.22 21.70 -6.64
C THR A 446 -3.52 22.55 -5.44
N PHE A 447 -2.56 23.36 -5.00
CA PHE A 447 -2.81 24.34 -3.96
C PHE A 447 -3.24 25.66 -4.60
N THR A 448 -4.12 26.40 -3.96
CA THR A 448 -4.63 27.69 -4.44
C THR A 448 -4.76 28.64 -3.27
N ASN A 449 -4.52 29.93 -3.51
CA ASN A 449 -4.73 30.98 -2.51
C ASN A 449 -6.21 31.35 -2.34
N GLU A 450 -7.07 30.81 -3.19
CA GLU A 450 -8.51 31.01 -3.10
C GLU A 450 -9.16 29.85 -2.35
N ARG A 451 -9.95 30.18 -1.34
CA ARG A 451 -10.75 29.20 -0.61
C ARG A 451 -11.67 28.49 -1.59
N GLN A 452 -11.45 27.22 -1.83
CA GLN A 452 -12.36 26.41 -2.61
C GLN A 452 -13.62 26.21 -1.78
N THR A 453 -14.71 26.89 -2.17
CA THR A 453 -16.01 26.56 -1.61
C THR A 453 -16.23 25.07 -1.91
N THR A 454 -16.35 24.29 -0.89
CA THR A 454 -16.87 22.93 -1.01
C THR A 454 -18.28 23.09 -1.57
N GLU A 455 -18.43 23.04 -2.89
CA GLU A 455 -19.73 22.72 -3.47
C GLU A 455 -20.13 21.40 -2.80
N GLY A 456 -21.21 21.47 -2.04
CA GLY A 456 -21.73 20.57 -1.06
C GLY A 456 -21.05 19.22 -1.01
N ILE A 457 -20.76 18.73 0.16
CA ILE A 457 -20.12 17.42 0.43
C ILE A 457 -20.55 16.47 -0.70
N LYS A 458 -19.68 16.25 -1.70
CA LYS A 458 -19.98 15.26 -2.73
C LYS A 458 -20.14 13.97 -1.98
N GLU A 459 -21.35 13.44 -1.99
CA GLU A 459 -21.70 12.20 -1.31
C GLU A 459 -20.63 11.16 -1.64
N ASP A 460 -20.15 10.47 -0.62
CA ASP A 460 -19.21 9.37 -0.83
C ASP A 460 -19.89 8.37 -1.78
N PRO A 461 -19.35 8.11 -2.98
CA PRO A 461 -20.02 7.23 -3.94
C PRO A 461 -20.20 5.81 -3.42
N ARG A 462 -19.43 5.40 -2.40
CA ARG A 462 -19.62 4.12 -1.70
C ARG A 462 -20.86 4.14 -0.81
N LEU A 463 -21.36 5.33 -0.45
CA LEU A 463 -22.59 5.59 0.32
C LEU A 463 -23.73 6.14 -0.56
N ALA A 464 -23.62 6.01 -1.88
CA ALA A 464 -24.65 6.48 -2.81
C ALA A 464 -26.04 5.95 -2.46
N GLY A 465 -27.02 6.85 -2.31
CA GLY A 465 -28.40 6.52 -1.91
C GLY A 465 -28.67 6.59 -0.41
N LEU A 466 -27.66 6.81 0.44
CA LEU A 466 -27.84 7.20 1.83
C LEU A 466 -28.03 8.72 1.93
N ASP A 467 -28.94 9.16 2.78
CA ASP A 467 -29.13 10.60 3.07
C ASP A 467 -27.89 11.14 3.80
N ALA A 468 -27.15 12.04 3.15
CA ALA A 468 -25.96 12.67 3.73
C ALA A 468 -26.25 13.50 5.01
N LYS A 469 -27.50 13.84 5.27
CA LYS A 469 -27.93 14.52 6.49
C LYS A 469 -28.23 13.55 7.65
N HIS A 470 -28.31 12.25 7.36
CA HIS A 470 -28.55 11.26 8.40
C HIS A 470 -27.37 11.18 9.39
N PRO A 471 -27.59 11.17 10.73
CA PRO A 471 -26.50 11.13 11.71
C PRO A 471 -25.52 9.98 11.49
N GLY A 472 -26.02 8.80 11.08
CA GLY A 472 -25.21 7.64 10.78
C GLY A 472 -24.36 7.75 9.50
N TYR A 473 -24.69 8.66 8.57
CA TYR A 473 -23.91 8.86 7.34
C TYR A 473 -22.46 9.25 7.63
N LYS A 474 -22.27 10.25 8.48
CA LYS A 474 -20.94 10.69 8.89
C LYS A 474 -20.16 9.55 9.55
N LEU A 475 -20.77 8.83 10.47
CA LEU A 475 -20.16 7.69 11.16
C LEU A 475 -19.73 6.60 10.17
N LEU A 476 -20.60 6.23 9.20
CA LEU A 476 -20.27 5.25 8.17
C LEU A 476 -19.18 5.74 7.22
N SER A 477 -19.17 7.03 6.87
CA SER A 477 -18.19 7.60 5.97
C SER A 477 -16.79 7.71 6.57
N GLU A 478 -16.67 7.82 7.87
CA GLU A 478 -15.41 7.88 8.63
C GLU A 478 -14.97 6.51 9.14
N ALA A 479 -15.87 5.53 9.09
CA ALA A 479 -15.60 4.18 9.59
C ALA A 479 -14.86 3.31 8.56
N ILE A 480 -14.07 2.36 9.08
CA ILE A 480 -13.41 1.32 8.26
C ILE A 480 -14.41 0.40 7.55
N CYS A 481 -15.69 0.52 7.83
CA CYS A 481 -16.76 -0.31 7.25
C CYS A 481 -16.75 -0.30 5.72
N LEU A 482 -16.40 0.84 5.12
CA LEU A 482 -16.38 1.02 3.66
C LEU A 482 -15.24 0.31 2.95
N SER A 483 -14.29 -0.28 3.68
CA SER A 483 -13.30 -1.19 3.10
C SER A 483 -13.90 -2.54 2.69
N CYS A 484 -15.03 -2.92 3.31
CA CYS A 484 -15.69 -4.21 3.06
C CYS A 484 -17.13 -4.06 2.55
N HIS A 485 -17.80 -2.94 2.84
CA HIS A 485 -19.20 -2.69 2.50
C HIS A 485 -19.36 -1.44 1.62
N GLN A 486 -20.34 -1.46 0.75
CA GLN A 486 -20.81 -0.30 -0.01
C GLN A 486 -22.33 -0.30 -0.01
N THR A 487 -22.95 0.82 -0.35
CA THR A 487 -24.41 0.90 -0.34
C THR A 487 -25.06 -0.04 -1.34
N GLN A 488 -24.63 0.02 -2.61
CA GLN A 488 -25.28 -0.66 -3.72
C GLN A 488 -24.54 -1.93 -4.20
N VAL A 489 -23.29 -2.13 -3.82
CA VAL A 489 -22.43 -3.19 -4.39
C VAL A 489 -21.91 -4.09 -3.29
N THR A 490 -22.10 -5.40 -3.46
CA THR A 490 -21.45 -6.42 -2.64
C THR A 490 -19.96 -6.45 -2.97
N SER A 491 -19.11 -6.27 -1.94
CA SER A 491 -17.65 -6.31 -2.05
C SER A 491 -17.11 -7.52 -1.26
N ILE A 492 -16.32 -7.30 -0.21
CA ILE A 492 -15.92 -8.36 0.75
C ILE A 492 -17.10 -8.74 1.64
N GLY A 493 -17.87 -7.73 2.07
CA GLY A 493 -19.12 -7.87 2.81
C GLY A 493 -20.33 -7.59 1.92
N PRO A 494 -21.56 -7.87 2.42
CA PRO A 494 -22.80 -7.58 1.69
C PRO A 494 -22.97 -6.08 1.46
N SER A 495 -23.71 -5.72 0.40
CA SER A 495 -24.15 -4.33 0.22
C SER A 495 -25.09 -3.91 1.36
N TYR A 496 -25.11 -2.61 1.68
CA TYR A 496 -26.04 -2.12 2.71
C TYR A 496 -27.50 -2.26 2.29
N VAL A 497 -27.80 -2.17 0.97
CA VAL A 497 -29.13 -2.44 0.43
C VAL A 497 -29.54 -3.90 0.67
N ASP A 498 -28.65 -4.86 0.45
CA ASP A 498 -28.92 -6.27 0.73
C ASP A 498 -29.15 -6.52 2.23
N VAL A 499 -28.36 -5.86 3.09
CA VAL A 499 -28.56 -5.93 4.55
C VAL A 499 -29.93 -5.37 4.93
N ALA A 500 -30.28 -4.17 4.47
CA ALA A 500 -31.57 -3.56 4.74
C ALA A 500 -32.73 -4.42 4.23
N ALA A 501 -32.62 -4.99 3.02
CA ALA A 501 -33.63 -5.85 2.44
C ALA A 501 -33.83 -7.15 3.25
N LYS A 502 -32.73 -7.79 3.68
CA LYS A 502 -32.77 -9.05 4.44
C LYS A 502 -33.44 -8.90 5.80
N TYR A 503 -33.18 -7.81 6.51
CA TYR A 503 -33.65 -7.61 7.87
C TYR A 503 -34.88 -6.73 7.98
N ARG A 504 -35.48 -6.33 6.86
CA ARG A 504 -36.69 -5.52 6.82
C ARG A 504 -37.86 -6.28 7.41
N GLY A 505 -38.56 -5.65 8.36
CA GLY A 505 -39.73 -6.24 9.03
C GLY A 505 -39.39 -7.23 10.16
N ASP A 506 -38.13 -7.43 10.44
CA ASP A 506 -37.69 -8.16 11.62
C ASP A 506 -37.60 -7.21 12.83
N ASN A 507 -38.44 -7.42 13.84
CA ASN A 507 -38.51 -6.58 15.04
C ASN A 507 -37.19 -6.59 15.86
N ASN A 508 -36.34 -7.58 15.68
CA ASN A 508 -35.07 -7.72 16.38
C ASN A 508 -33.88 -7.28 15.51
N ALA A 509 -34.12 -6.78 14.29
CA ALA A 509 -33.09 -6.44 13.32
C ALA A 509 -32.05 -5.46 13.88
N THR A 510 -32.50 -4.38 14.51
CA THR A 510 -31.62 -3.34 15.06
C THR A 510 -30.71 -3.90 16.14
N GLU A 511 -31.25 -4.60 17.11
CA GLU A 511 -30.49 -5.22 18.20
C GLU A 511 -29.46 -6.24 17.66
N TYR A 512 -29.89 -7.09 16.73
CA TYR A 512 -29.02 -8.06 16.08
C TYR A 512 -27.88 -7.39 15.29
N LEU A 513 -28.15 -6.36 14.50
CA LEU A 513 -27.14 -5.67 13.70
C LEU A 513 -26.18 -4.87 14.58
N VAL A 514 -26.67 -4.24 15.66
CA VAL A 514 -25.84 -3.56 16.67
C VAL A 514 -24.87 -4.58 17.30
N GLU A 515 -25.37 -5.76 17.68
CA GLU A 515 -24.50 -6.82 18.21
C GLU A 515 -23.46 -7.28 17.18
N LYS A 516 -23.85 -7.43 15.90
CA LYS A 516 -22.94 -7.84 14.81
C LYS A 516 -21.85 -6.80 14.55
N ILE A 517 -22.17 -5.52 14.57
CA ILE A 517 -21.17 -4.47 14.42
C ILE A 517 -20.24 -4.43 15.65
N SER A 518 -20.78 -4.50 16.85
CA SER A 518 -20.00 -4.45 18.08
C SER A 518 -19.09 -5.67 18.25
N LYS A 519 -19.62 -6.89 18.09
CA LYS A 519 -18.91 -8.15 18.40
C LYS A 519 -18.33 -8.85 17.15
N GLY A 520 -18.75 -8.46 15.96
CA GLY A 520 -18.39 -9.15 14.72
C GLY A 520 -19.12 -10.49 14.56
N GLY A 521 -18.67 -11.29 13.59
CA GLY A 521 -19.19 -12.64 13.35
C GLY A 521 -19.28 -12.99 11.88
N GLY A 522 -19.56 -14.25 11.56
CA GLY A 522 -19.61 -14.79 10.19
C GLY A 522 -20.78 -15.73 9.97
N GLY A 523 -20.85 -16.32 8.77
CA GLY A 523 -21.75 -17.40 8.40
C GLY A 523 -23.07 -17.00 7.76
N VAL A 524 -23.54 -15.76 7.92
CA VAL A 524 -24.82 -15.30 7.33
C VAL A 524 -24.66 -14.83 5.88
N TRP A 525 -23.50 -14.26 5.55
CA TRP A 525 -23.18 -13.64 4.26
C TRP A 525 -21.97 -14.26 3.56
N GLY A 526 -21.50 -15.41 4.03
CA GLY A 526 -20.35 -16.12 3.50
C GLY A 526 -19.35 -16.56 4.57
N GLU A 527 -18.20 -17.02 4.13
CA GLU A 527 -17.16 -17.59 5.01
C GLU A 527 -16.28 -16.52 5.68
N ILE A 528 -16.22 -15.29 5.11
CA ILE A 528 -15.39 -14.20 5.63
C ILE A 528 -16.10 -13.55 6.82
N PRO A 529 -15.56 -13.63 8.04
CA PRO A 529 -16.21 -13.05 9.20
C PRO A 529 -16.05 -11.52 9.24
N MET A 530 -17.13 -10.82 9.55
CA MET A 530 -17.11 -9.40 9.85
C MET A 530 -16.29 -9.12 11.13
N PRO A 531 -15.36 -8.17 11.15
CA PRO A 531 -14.64 -7.79 12.36
C PRO A 531 -15.52 -7.08 13.40
N PRO A 532 -15.22 -7.20 14.71
CA PRO A 532 -15.85 -6.38 15.74
C PRO A 532 -15.33 -4.93 15.66
N HIS A 533 -16.20 -3.98 16.04
CA HIS A 533 -15.91 -2.55 16.04
C HIS A 533 -16.08 -1.94 17.46
N PRO A 534 -15.25 -2.32 18.44
CA PRO A 534 -15.39 -1.87 19.84
C PRO A 534 -15.05 -0.40 20.07
N GLN A 535 -14.52 0.29 19.04
CA GLN A 535 -14.22 1.72 19.08
C GLN A 535 -15.47 2.62 19.04
N TYR A 536 -16.61 2.08 18.64
CA TYR A 536 -17.90 2.80 18.60
C TYR A 536 -18.75 2.38 19.79
N ASN A 537 -19.39 3.37 20.44
CA ASN A 537 -20.38 3.09 21.48
C ASN A 537 -21.73 2.63 20.87
N GLU A 538 -22.63 2.13 21.71
CA GLU A 538 -23.91 1.56 21.27
C GLU A 538 -24.80 2.60 20.52
N GLU A 539 -24.79 3.86 20.96
CA GLU A 539 -25.53 4.94 20.30
C GLU A 539 -25.00 5.22 18.89
N GLN A 540 -23.67 5.27 18.71
CA GLN A 540 -23.04 5.46 17.42
C GLN A 540 -23.35 4.29 16.47
N ILE A 541 -23.27 3.07 16.97
CA ILE A 541 -23.60 1.87 16.19
C ILE A 541 -25.07 1.86 15.81
N SER A 542 -25.96 2.24 16.71
CA SER A 542 -27.41 2.36 16.42
C SER A 542 -27.67 3.36 15.31
N GLN A 543 -27.03 4.53 15.33
CA GLN A 543 -27.15 5.52 14.24
C GLN A 543 -26.65 4.97 12.89
N MET A 544 -25.57 4.19 12.88
CA MET A 544 -25.11 3.51 11.66
C MET A 544 -26.13 2.50 11.15
N VAL A 545 -26.70 1.69 12.05
CA VAL A 545 -27.75 0.70 11.70
C VAL A 545 -28.99 1.39 11.17
N ASP A 546 -29.44 2.47 11.79
CA ASP A 546 -30.60 3.23 11.34
C ASP A 546 -30.39 3.79 9.92
N ALA A 547 -29.19 4.32 9.64
CA ALA A 547 -28.83 4.78 8.30
C ALA A 547 -28.89 3.63 7.29
N ILE A 548 -28.32 2.46 7.60
CA ILE A 548 -28.35 1.28 6.72
C ILE A 548 -29.81 0.83 6.48
N MET A 549 -30.60 0.74 7.53
CA MET A 549 -31.98 0.26 7.44
C MET A 549 -32.93 1.26 6.73
N SER A 550 -32.52 2.53 6.61
CA SER A 550 -33.27 3.55 5.84
C SER A 550 -33.19 3.34 4.32
N LEU A 551 -32.24 2.52 3.82
CA LEU A 551 -32.08 2.27 2.39
C LEU A 551 -33.32 1.56 1.82
N ALA A 552 -33.91 2.15 0.78
CA ALA A 552 -34.99 1.50 0.04
C ALA A 552 -34.43 0.42 -0.89
N PRO A 553 -35.10 -0.72 -1.08
CA PRO A 553 -34.73 -1.63 -2.14
C PRO A 553 -34.97 -0.93 -3.48
N GLU A 554 -34.04 -1.09 -4.45
CA GLU A 554 -34.37 -0.77 -5.84
C GLU A 554 -35.57 -1.62 -6.24
N GLU A 555 -36.63 -0.98 -6.71
CA GLU A 555 -37.70 -1.68 -7.41
C GLU A 555 -37.08 -2.30 -8.66
N HIS A 556 -36.88 -3.61 -8.64
CA HIS A 556 -36.55 -4.35 -9.86
C HIS A 556 -37.67 -4.10 -10.85
N LYS A 557 -37.48 -3.15 -11.77
CA LYS A 557 -38.29 -3.07 -12.97
C LYS A 557 -38.13 -4.39 -13.71
N LYS A 558 -39.21 -5.17 -13.67
CA LYS A 558 -39.36 -6.42 -14.42
C LYS A 558 -39.22 -6.18 -15.92
#